data_96592832352cf60d2a21bb9f2b7cd363
#
_entry.id   96592832352cf60d2a21bb9f2b7cd363
#
_cell.length_a   1.000
_cell.length_b   1.000
_cell.length_c   1.000
_cell.angle_alpha   90.00
_cell.angle_beta   90.00
_cell.angle_gamma   90.00
#
_symmetry.space_group_name_H-M   'P 1'
#
loop_
_entity.id
_entity.type
_entity.pdbx_description
1 polymer ?
#
loop_
_entity_poly.entity_id
_entity_poly.type
_entity_poly.pdbx_seq_one_letter_code
_entity_poly.pdbx_strand_id
1 'polypeptide(L)'
;IKVAEFFYDGMYKRQKLTQRERELCAIAALTATRAEKQLRTHIRAARNVGASQEEIGEVIFQMIAYAGMPAFVNAMDIAYDIFCAEDAENG
;
A
#
# COMPACT_ATOMS: atom_id res chain seq x y z
N ILE A 1 -24.17 -4.56 7.10
CA ILE A 1 -23.25 -5.16 6.13
C ILE A 1 -21.94 -5.51 6.81
N LYS A 2 -21.35 -6.56 6.37
CA LYS A 2 -20.08 -6.99 6.92
C LYS A 2 -18.94 -6.42 6.06
N VAL A 3 -17.97 -5.81 6.74
CA VAL A 3 -16.85 -5.16 6.09
C VAL A 3 -16.09 -6.13 5.19
N ALA A 4 -15.83 -7.33 5.69
CA ALA A 4 -15.12 -8.36 4.93
C ALA A 4 -15.84 -8.72 3.63
N GLU A 5 -17.17 -8.83 3.68
CA GLU A 5 -17.96 -9.14 2.48
C GLU A 5 -17.84 -8.02 1.44
N PHE A 6 -17.87 -6.76 1.87
CA PHE A 6 -17.70 -5.67 0.95
C PHE A 6 -16.35 -5.75 0.25
N PHE A 7 -15.26 -5.97 0.99
CA PHE A 7 -13.94 -6.03 0.40
C PHE A 7 -13.78 -7.23 -0.55
N TYR A 8 -14.13 -8.43 -0.09
CA TYR A 8 -13.83 -9.63 -0.87
C TYR A 8 -14.86 -9.93 -1.94
N ASP A 9 -16.15 -9.73 -1.65
CA ASP A 9 -17.21 -10.06 -2.60
C ASP A 9 -17.70 -8.86 -3.39
N GLY A 10 -17.64 -7.66 -2.79
CA GLY A 10 -18.10 -6.45 -3.45
C GLY A 10 -17.01 -5.79 -4.30
N MET A 11 -15.87 -5.51 -3.69
CA MET A 11 -14.83 -4.69 -4.34
C MET A 11 -13.78 -5.52 -5.08
N TYR A 12 -13.15 -6.47 -4.39
CA TYR A 12 -12.00 -7.17 -4.97
C TYR A 12 -12.37 -8.11 -6.13
N LYS A 13 -13.62 -8.54 -6.22
CA LYS A 13 -14.07 -9.36 -7.34
C LYS A 13 -14.34 -8.59 -8.61
N ARG A 14 -14.45 -7.27 -8.53
CA ARG A 14 -14.62 -6.44 -9.71
C ARG A 14 -13.31 -6.41 -10.48
N GLN A 15 -13.38 -6.67 -11.80
CA GLN A 15 -12.17 -6.87 -12.61
C GLN A 15 -11.80 -5.65 -13.46
N LYS A 16 -12.29 -4.47 -13.10
CA LYS A 16 -11.96 -3.23 -13.83
C LYS A 16 -10.56 -2.72 -13.49
N LEU A 17 -10.06 -3.07 -12.30
CA LEU A 17 -8.68 -2.82 -11.88
C LEU A 17 -8.09 -4.15 -11.43
N THR A 18 -6.80 -4.32 -11.64
CA THR A 18 -6.11 -5.50 -11.13
C THR A 18 -5.98 -5.42 -9.61
N GLN A 19 -5.70 -6.53 -8.97
CA GLN A 19 -5.44 -6.55 -7.52
C GLN A 19 -4.24 -5.67 -7.18
N ARG A 20 -3.21 -5.70 -8.01
CA ARG A 20 -2.03 -4.84 -7.83
C ARG A 20 -2.43 -3.36 -7.85
N GLU A 21 -3.22 -2.96 -8.84
CA GLU A 21 -3.68 -1.57 -8.94
C GLU A 21 -4.50 -1.16 -7.74
N ARG A 22 -5.40 -2.04 -7.27
CA ARG A 22 -6.21 -1.74 -6.08
C ARG A 22 -5.36 -1.55 -4.84
N GLU A 23 -4.34 -2.38 -4.66
CA GLU A 23 -3.45 -2.24 -3.51
C GLU A 23 -2.61 -0.97 -3.59
N LEU A 24 -2.15 -0.60 -4.79
CA LEU A 24 -1.42 0.67 -4.96
C LEU A 24 -2.31 1.86 -4.62
N CYS A 25 -3.58 1.82 -5.03
CA CYS A 25 -4.54 2.87 -4.66
C CYS A 25 -4.78 2.92 -3.14
N ALA A 26 -4.86 1.75 -2.51
CA ALA A 26 -5.01 1.68 -1.06
C ALA A 26 -3.80 2.31 -0.36
N ILE A 27 -2.59 2.02 -0.84
CA ILE A 27 -1.37 2.60 -0.27
C ILE A 27 -1.40 4.12 -0.36
N ALA A 28 -1.81 4.68 -1.50
CA ALA A 28 -1.92 6.12 -1.64
C ALA A 28 -2.91 6.71 -0.63
N ALA A 29 -4.10 6.11 -0.52
CA ALA A 29 -5.13 6.59 0.40
C ALA A 29 -4.68 6.50 1.87
N LEU A 30 -4.04 5.39 2.23
CA LEU A 30 -3.62 5.16 3.62
C LEU A 30 -2.41 6.02 3.99
N THR A 31 -1.56 6.35 3.02
CA THR A 31 -0.49 7.32 3.20
C THR A 31 -1.08 8.69 3.52
N ALA A 32 -2.05 9.13 2.73
CA ALA A 32 -2.68 10.44 2.89
C ALA A 32 -3.42 10.56 4.20
N THR A 33 -4.13 9.52 4.62
CA THR A 33 -4.92 9.52 5.84
C THR A 33 -4.11 9.15 7.08
N ARG A 34 -2.85 8.80 6.90
CA ARG A 34 -1.93 8.42 7.98
C ARG A 34 -2.43 7.20 8.79
N ALA A 35 -3.09 6.29 8.10
CA ALA A 35 -3.56 5.04 8.70
C ALA A 35 -2.43 4.03 8.69
N GLU A 36 -1.48 4.18 9.61
CA GLU A 36 -0.18 3.49 9.56
C GLU A 36 -0.30 1.98 9.72
N LYS A 37 -1.17 1.52 10.59
CA LYS A 37 -1.37 0.08 10.79
C LYS A 37 -1.89 -0.58 9.51
N GLN A 38 -2.90 0.02 8.91
CA GLN A 38 -3.50 -0.49 7.67
C GLN A 38 -2.53 -0.37 6.50
N LEU A 39 -1.74 0.71 6.48
CA LEU A 39 -0.72 0.89 5.44
C LEU A 39 0.28 -0.26 5.45
N ARG A 40 0.74 -0.67 6.61
CA ARG A 40 1.66 -1.79 6.74
C ARG A 40 1.06 -3.06 6.14
N THR A 41 -0.18 -3.34 6.44
CA THR A 41 -0.91 -4.50 5.91
C THR A 41 -0.99 -4.44 4.38
N HIS A 42 -1.33 -3.27 3.84
CA HIS A 42 -1.55 -3.14 2.39
C HIS A 42 -0.26 -3.09 1.59
N ILE A 43 0.84 -2.61 2.17
CA ILE A 43 2.15 -2.71 1.51
C ILE A 43 2.50 -4.19 1.32
N ARG A 44 2.31 -5.01 2.35
CA ARG A 44 2.56 -6.46 2.23
C ARG A 44 1.63 -7.11 1.21
N ALA A 45 0.35 -6.73 1.23
CA ALA A 45 -0.62 -7.25 0.27
C ALA A 45 -0.23 -6.86 -1.17
N ALA A 46 0.22 -5.63 -1.38
CA ALA A 46 0.67 -5.17 -2.69
C ALA A 46 1.84 -6.00 -3.20
N ARG A 47 2.82 -6.28 -2.33
CA ARG A 47 3.94 -7.13 -2.69
C ARG A 47 3.47 -8.53 -3.10
N ASN A 48 2.50 -9.06 -2.38
CA ASN A 48 1.97 -10.40 -2.66
C ASN A 48 1.25 -10.50 -4.00
N VAL A 49 0.72 -9.39 -4.50
CA VAL A 49 0.02 -9.39 -5.81
C VAL A 49 0.86 -8.77 -6.92
N GLY A 50 2.17 -8.65 -6.72
CA GLY A 50 3.11 -8.33 -7.78
C GLY A 50 3.58 -6.89 -7.89
N ALA A 51 3.20 -6.02 -6.96
CA ALA A 51 3.73 -4.66 -6.95
C ALA A 51 5.19 -4.69 -6.52
N SER A 52 6.05 -3.99 -7.25
CA SER A 52 7.46 -3.93 -6.88
C SER A 52 7.69 -2.93 -5.75
N GLN A 53 8.83 -3.07 -5.07
CA GLN A 53 9.24 -2.09 -4.07
C GLN A 53 9.31 -0.69 -4.69
N GLU A 54 9.82 -0.61 -5.92
CA GLU A 54 9.92 0.67 -6.64
C GLU A 54 8.55 1.28 -6.91
N GLU A 55 7.59 0.48 -7.34
CA GLU A 55 6.23 0.98 -7.60
C GLU A 55 5.59 1.52 -6.32
N ILE A 56 5.73 0.80 -5.22
CA ILE A 56 5.18 1.22 -3.94
C ILE A 56 5.85 2.51 -3.47
N GLY A 57 7.17 2.57 -3.57
CA GLY A 57 7.91 3.78 -3.23
C GLY A 57 7.49 4.97 -4.05
N GLU A 58 7.23 4.76 -5.34
CA GLU A 58 6.81 5.83 -6.22
C GLU A 58 5.42 6.37 -5.88
N VAL A 59 4.49 5.47 -5.54
CA VAL A 59 3.15 5.87 -5.10
C VAL A 59 3.24 6.74 -3.84
N ILE A 60 4.03 6.30 -2.86
CA ILE A 60 4.20 7.04 -1.60
C ILE A 60 4.85 8.40 -1.87
N PHE A 61 5.87 8.42 -2.75
CA PHE A 61 6.57 9.65 -3.11
C PHE A 61 5.62 10.69 -3.73
N GLN A 62 4.75 10.26 -4.63
CA GLN A 62 3.85 11.23 -5.27
C GLN A 62 2.85 11.83 -4.26
N MET A 63 2.64 11.19 -3.12
CA MET A 63 1.72 11.69 -2.10
C MET A 63 2.23 12.95 -1.40
N ILE A 64 3.49 13.31 -1.60
CA ILE A 64 3.99 14.61 -1.13
C ILE A 64 3.13 15.73 -1.70
N ALA A 65 2.73 15.62 -2.98
CA ALA A 65 1.96 16.66 -3.66
C ALA A 65 0.53 16.79 -3.11
N TYR A 66 0.00 15.72 -2.52
CA TYR A 66 -1.41 15.69 -2.11
C TYR A 66 -1.59 15.67 -0.58
N ALA A 67 -0.62 15.15 0.14
CA ALA A 67 -0.76 14.94 1.59
C ALA A 67 0.36 15.58 2.41
N GLY A 68 1.40 16.07 1.76
CA GLY A 68 2.51 16.77 2.41
C GLY A 68 3.64 15.85 2.83
N MET A 69 4.76 16.48 3.20
CA MET A 69 6.00 15.79 3.55
C MET A 69 5.86 14.86 4.76
N PRO A 70 5.19 15.27 5.87
CA PRO A 70 5.10 14.37 7.02
C PRO A 70 4.39 13.05 6.71
N ALA A 71 3.34 13.08 5.90
CA ALA A 71 2.65 11.85 5.51
C ALA A 71 3.58 10.94 4.69
N PHE A 72 4.35 11.52 3.77
CA PHE A 72 5.34 10.81 2.99
C PHE A 72 6.40 10.17 3.89
N VAL A 73 6.97 10.92 4.83
CA VAL A 73 8.02 10.42 5.70
C VAL A 73 7.51 9.24 6.53
N ASN A 74 6.33 9.37 7.12
CA ASN A 74 5.75 8.29 7.93
C ASN A 74 5.54 7.03 7.09
N ALA A 75 5.02 7.17 5.88
CA ALA A 75 4.75 6.05 5.01
C ALA A 75 6.06 5.40 4.52
N MET A 76 7.06 6.19 4.19
CA MET A 76 8.35 5.66 3.75
C MET A 76 9.06 4.91 4.85
N ASP A 77 8.95 5.35 6.10
CA ASP A 77 9.53 4.62 7.22
C ASP A 77 8.92 3.22 7.33
N ILE A 78 7.62 3.11 7.16
CA ILE A 78 6.93 1.82 7.20
C ILE A 78 7.36 0.94 6.01
N ALA A 79 7.39 1.51 4.82
CA ALA A 79 7.79 0.78 3.62
C ALA A 79 9.22 0.30 3.71
N TYR A 80 10.11 1.17 4.17
CA TYR A 80 11.52 0.82 4.33
C TYR A 80 11.71 -0.36 5.28
N ASP A 81 10.99 -0.33 6.39
CA ASP A 81 11.01 -1.40 7.39
C ASP A 81 10.64 -2.74 6.77
N ILE A 82 9.55 -2.75 6.00
CA ILE A 82 9.08 -3.96 5.33
C ILE A 82 10.08 -4.43 4.27
N PHE A 83 10.58 -3.51 3.46
CA PHE A 83 11.49 -3.85 2.35
C PHE A 83 12.81 -4.36 2.87
N CYS A 84 13.34 -3.79 3.96
CA CYS A 84 14.56 -4.28 4.58
C CYS A 84 14.38 -5.70 5.11
N ALA A 85 13.22 -6.00 5.70
CA ALA A 85 12.94 -7.35 6.18
C ALA A 85 12.85 -8.35 5.03
N GLU A 86 12.20 -7.96 3.93
CA GLU A 86 12.13 -8.79 2.72
C GLU A 86 13.51 -9.08 2.15
N ASP A 87 14.33 -8.03 2.03
CA ASP A 87 15.67 -8.17 1.44
C ASP A 87 16.58 -9.03 2.31
N ALA A 88 16.42 -8.95 3.63
CA ALA A 88 17.18 -9.79 4.55
C ALA A 88 16.80 -11.27 4.42
N GLU A 89 15.51 -11.56 4.20
CA GLU A 89 15.03 -12.92 4.00
C GLU A 89 15.52 -13.51 2.68
N ASN A 90 15.62 -12.67 1.65
CA ASN A 90 16.00 -13.10 0.30
C ASN A 90 17.49 -12.97 0.02
N GLY A 91 18.17 -12.27 0.88
CA GLY A 91 19.61 -12.07 0.78
C GLY A 91 20.38 -13.10 1.57
#